data_29f98e6292cef5bc0a720de7f98a7298
#
_entry.id   29f98e6292cef5bc0a720de7f98a7298
#
_cell.length_a   1.000
_cell.length_b   1.000
_cell.length_c   1.000
_cell.angle_alpha   90.00
_cell.angle_beta   90.00
_cell.angle_gamma   90.00
#
_symmetry.space_group_name_H-M   'P 1'
#
loop_
_entity.id
_entity.type
_entity.pdbx_description
1 polymer ?
#
loop_
_entity_poly.entity_id
_entity_poly.type
_entity_poly.pdbx_seq_one_letter_code
_entity_poly.pdbx_strand_id
1 'polypeptide(L)'
;ADQTGSKHRVILELLTYLDEHYDQDIGLSELADRAGMSTAYLSVLFKTEVGTSYVKYLTDLRIKKAKKLLQDGYKVNEVSEMVGYNNYRYFCDIFKKHEGMTPNEYKGNVWKAE
;
A
#
# COMPACT_ATOMS: atom_id res chain seq x y z
N ALA A 1 24.43 -4.55 22.21
CA ALA A 1 24.01 -4.91 21.41
C ALA A 1 22.50 -5.05 21.06
N ASP A 2 22.08 -4.22 20.28
CA ASP A 2 20.66 -4.05 20.15
C ASP A 2 20.17 -4.43 18.76
N GLN A 3 20.36 -5.72 18.43
CA GLN A 3 19.90 -6.23 17.15
C GLN A 3 18.40 -6.09 16.99
N THR A 4 17.66 -6.27 18.09
CA THR A 4 16.20 -6.13 18.07
C THR A 4 15.81 -4.69 17.80
N GLY A 5 16.43 -3.74 18.45
CA GLY A 5 16.18 -2.31 18.21
C GLY A 5 16.59 -1.89 16.81
N SER A 6 17.70 -2.43 16.31
CA SER A 6 18.18 -2.14 14.95
C SER A 6 17.21 -2.67 13.88
N LYS A 7 16.70 -3.89 14.06
CA LYS A 7 15.73 -4.48 13.14
C LYS A 7 14.42 -3.70 13.15
N HIS A 8 13.98 -3.31 14.33
CA HIS A 8 12.76 -2.52 14.47
C HIS A 8 12.91 -1.17 13.75
N ARG A 9 14.07 -0.52 13.90
CA ARG A 9 14.34 0.76 13.23
C ARG A 9 14.31 0.60 11.71
N VAL A 10 14.90 -0.47 11.20
CA VAL A 10 14.88 -0.75 9.75
C VAL A 10 13.44 -0.83 9.26
N ILE A 11 12.59 -1.56 9.98
CA ILE A 11 11.19 -1.69 9.58
C ILE A 11 10.47 -0.34 9.63
N LEU A 12 10.69 0.47 10.65
CA LEU A 12 10.09 1.80 10.73
C LEU A 12 10.50 2.68 9.56
N GLU A 13 11.78 2.62 9.18
CA GLU A 13 12.28 3.38 8.03
C GLU A 13 11.62 2.91 6.73
N LEU A 14 11.43 1.59 6.58
CA LEU A 14 10.76 1.05 5.40
C LEU A 14 9.30 1.47 5.34
N LEU A 15 8.60 1.47 6.48
CA LEU A 15 7.21 1.91 6.52
C LEU A 15 7.08 3.38 6.13
N THR A 16 7.99 4.22 6.61
CA THR A 16 8.02 5.63 6.22
C THR A 16 8.26 5.78 4.73
N TYR A 17 9.22 5.01 4.20
CA TYR A 17 9.52 5.03 2.76
C TYR A 17 8.30 4.62 1.94
N LEU A 18 7.59 3.57 2.36
CA LEU A 18 6.40 3.10 1.66
C LEU A 18 5.28 4.15 1.69
N ASP A 19 5.11 4.81 2.83
CA ASP A 19 4.08 5.85 2.95
C ASP A 19 4.35 7.02 2.00
N GLU A 20 5.61 7.32 1.75
CA GLU A 20 6.00 8.41 0.85
C GLU A 20 6.03 8.00 -0.62
N HIS A 21 6.19 6.70 -0.92
CA HIS A 21 6.42 6.22 -2.28
C HIS A 21 5.45 5.11 -2.70
N TYR A 22 4.29 5.01 -2.04
CA TYR A 22 3.33 3.92 -2.29
C TYR A 22 2.83 3.89 -3.73
N ASP A 23 2.88 5.03 -4.42
CA ASP A 23 2.43 5.15 -5.81
C ASP A 23 3.44 4.67 -6.83
N GLN A 24 4.62 4.26 -6.39
CA GLN A 24 5.69 3.78 -7.26
C GLN A 24 5.74 2.26 -7.28
N ASP A 25 6.36 1.72 -8.32
CA ASP A 25 6.55 0.28 -8.45
C ASP A 25 7.71 -0.15 -7.56
N ILE A 26 7.39 -0.51 -6.32
CA ILE A 26 8.40 -0.88 -5.32
C ILE A 26 8.28 -2.35 -4.99
N GLY A 27 9.32 -3.12 -5.33
CA GLY A 27 9.38 -4.54 -5.01
C GLY A 27 10.08 -4.80 -3.69
N LEU A 28 9.79 -5.96 -3.11
CA LEU A 28 10.42 -6.38 -1.85
C LEU A 28 11.93 -6.52 -2.02
N SER A 29 12.38 -6.96 -3.19
CA SER A 29 13.81 -7.08 -3.50
C SER A 29 14.52 -5.74 -3.39
N GLU A 30 13.92 -4.69 -3.92
CA GLU A 30 14.47 -3.34 -3.83
C GLU A 30 14.57 -2.88 -2.37
N LEU A 31 13.52 -3.14 -1.59
CA LEU A 31 13.52 -2.78 -0.17
C LEU A 31 14.59 -3.55 0.60
N ALA A 32 14.77 -4.83 0.27
CA ALA A 32 15.79 -5.66 0.91
C ALA A 32 17.17 -5.11 0.62
N ASP A 33 17.44 -4.72 -0.62
CA ASP A 33 18.71 -4.11 -1.00
C ASP A 33 18.99 -2.84 -0.20
N ARG A 34 17.97 -1.98 -0.05
CA ARG A 34 18.11 -0.75 0.72
C ARG A 34 18.41 -1.03 2.19
N ALA A 35 17.89 -2.13 2.71
CA ALA A 35 18.09 -2.51 4.12
C ALA A 35 19.32 -3.37 4.35
N GLY A 36 20.04 -3.75 3.28
CA GLY A 36 21.20 -4.61 3.39
C GLY A 36 20.85 -6.03 3.79
N MET A 37 19.68 -6.52 3.39
CA MET A 37 19.17 -7.84 3.77
C MET A 37 18.83 -8.66 2.53
N SER A 38 18.73 -9.99 2.70
CA SER A 38 18.17 -10.83 1.65
C SER A 38 16.65 -10.60 1.59
N THR A 39 16.09 -10.83 0.40
CA THR A 39 14.65 -10.71 0.21
C THR A 39 13.88 -11.66 1.12
N ALA A 40 14.35 -12.90 1.26
CA ALA A 40 13.71 -13.89 2.12
C ALA A 40 13.69 -13.46 3.58
N TYR A 41 14.83 -12.93 4.05
CA TYR A 41 14.92 -12.48 5.44
C TYR A 41 13.99 -11.29 5.70
N LEU A 42 14.00 -10.32 4.79
CA LEU A 42 13.13 -9.15 4.95
C LEU A 42 11.65 -9.54 4.93
N SER A 43 11.28 -10.49 4.08
CA SER A 43 9.89 -10.97 4.00
C SER A 43 9.40 -11.48 5.37
N VAL A 44 10.23 -12.31 6.03
CA VAL A 44 9.89 -12.86 7.34
C VAL A 44 9.89 -11.75 8.40
N LEU A 45 10.92 -10.91 8.38
CA LEU A 45 11.04 -9.81 9.35
C LEU A 45 9.88 -8.84 9.25
N PHE A 46 9.51 -8.47 8.03
CA PHE A 46 8.39 -7.55 7.80
C PHE A 46 7.09 -8.12 8.39
N LYS A 47 6.79 -9.38 8.06
CA LYS A 47 5.57 -10.03 8.56
C LYS A 47 5.58 -10.14 10.09
N THR A 48 6.72 -10.46 10.67
CA THR A 48 6.86 -10.60 12.11
C THR A 48 6.66 -9.25 12.83
N GLU A 49 7.30 -8.19 12.34
CA GLU A 49 7.26 -6.89 12.99
C GLU A 49 5.98 -6.11 12.70
N VAL A 50 5.45 -6.23 11.48
CA VAL A 50 4.27 -5.45 11.04
C VAL A 50 2.97 -6.22 11.28
N GLY A 51 3.04 -7.56 11.29
CA GLY A 51 1.87 -8.40 11.49
C GLY A 51 1.17 -8.81 10.22
N THR A 52 1.64 -8.33 9.07
CA THR A 52 1.06 -8.65 7.76
C THR A 52 2.16 -8.65 6.71
N SER A 53 1.90 -9.30 5.57
CA SER A 53 2.89 -9.34 4.49
C SER A 53 3.09 -7.96 3.88
N TYR A 54 4.23 -7.77 3.21
CA TYR A 54 4.54 -6.55 2.48
C TYR A 54 3.47 -6.24 1.43
N VAL A 55 3.07 -7.27 0.67
CA VAL A 55 2.08 -7.09 -0.41
C VAL A 55 0.75 -6.61 0.18
N LYS A 56 0.31 -7.23 1.25
CA LYS A 56 -0.95 -6.83 1.89
C LYS A 56 -0.85 -5.42 2.48
N TYR A 57 0.26 -5.10 3.12
CA TYR A 57 0.48 -3.77 3.68
C TYR A 57 0.40 -2.69 2.59
N LEU A 58 1.10 -2.92 1.48
CA LEU A 58 1.10 -1.94 0.37
C LEU A 58 -0.29 -1.81 -0.26
N THR A 59 -0.99 -2.93 -0.44
CA THR A 59 -2.35 -2.90 -0.97
C THR A 59 -3.28 -2.11 -0.06
N ASP A 60 -3.24 -2.40 1.26
CA ASP A 60 -4.06 -1.68 2.24
C ASP A 60 -3.77 -0.18 2.19
N LEU A 61 -2.50 0.19 2.10
CA LEU A 61 -2.08 1.59 2.05
C LEU A 61 -2.60 2.27 0.78
N ARG A 62 -2.45 1.63 -0.38
CA ARG A 62 -2.92 2.17 -1.66
C ARG A 62 -4.44 2.35 -1.67
N ILE A 63 -5.18 1.37 -1.14
CA ILE A 63 -6.63 1.46 -1.08
C ILE A 63 -7.06 2.58 -0.12
N LYS A 64 -6.39 2.73 1.01
CA LYS A 64 -6.66 3.81 1.94
C LYS A 64 -6.47 5.17 1.28
N LYS A 65 -5.37 5.35 0.54
CA LYS A 65 -5.11 6.59 -0.19
C LYS A 65 -6.13 6.80 -1.32
N ALA A 66 -6.52 5.71 -2.00
CA ALA A 66 -7.53 5.79 -3.06
C ALA A 66 -8.86 6.28 -2.51
N LYS A 67 -9.28 5.78 -1.37
CA LYS A 67 -10.53 6.21 -0.73
C LYS A 67 -10.53 7.71 -0.45
N LYS A 68 -9.41 8.21 0.07
CA LYS A 68 -9.26 9.64 0.35
C LYS A 68 -9.37 10.48 -0.92
N LEU A 69 -8.71 10.04 -1.98
CA LEU A 69 -8.76 10.75 -3.26
C LEU A 69 -10.16 10.74 -3.88
N LEU A 70 -10.86 9.62 -3.75
CA LEU A 70 -12.26 9.54 -4.22
C LEU A 70 -13.16 10.48 -3.42
N GLN A 71 -12.93 10.59 -2.12
CA GLN A 71 -13.66 11.54 -1.27
C GLN A 71 -13.36 12.99 -1.69
N ASP A 72 -12.15 13.25 -2.13
CA ASP A 72 -11.75 14.58 -2.59
C ASP A 72 -12.29 14.92 -3.99
N GLY A 73 -12.94 13.97 -4.66
CA GLY A 73 -13.60 14.24 -5.93
C GLY A 73 -12.86 13.82 -7.19
N TYR A 74 -11.69 13.21 -7.05
CA TYR A 74 -10.94 12.73 -8.21
C TYR A 74 -11.69 11.62 -8.93
N LYS A 75 -11.51 11.52 -10.24
CA LYS A 75 -12.13 10.48 -11.06
C LYS A 75 -11.47 9.12 -10.75
N VAL A 76 -12.24 8.05 -10.88
CA VAL A 76 -11.77 6.71 -10.55
C VAL A 76 -10.53 6.33 -11.36
N ASN A 77 -10.52 6.63 -12.67
CA ASN A 77 -9.35 6.30 -13.50
C ASN A 77 -8.11 7.12 -13.11
N GLU A 78 -8.31 8.36 -12.68
CA GLU A 78 -7.20 9.17 -12.17
C GLU A 78 -6.65 8.59 -10.87
N VAL A 79 -7.55 8.19 -9.97
CA VAL A 79 -7.16 7.60 -8.68
C VAL A 79 -6.34 6.33 -8.88
N SER A 80 -6.75 5.48 -9.83
CA SER A 80 -6.01 4.26 -10.15
C SER A 80 -4.53 4.55 -10.39
N GLU A 81 -4.24 5.52 -11.23
CA GLU A 81 -2.85 5.89 -11.55
C GLU A 81 -2.17 6.57 -10.36
N MET A 82 -2.88 7.44 -9.66
CA MET A 82 -2.33 8.20 -8.53
C MET A 82 -1.86 7.30 -7.40
N VAL A 83 -2.49 6.13 -7.23
CA VAL A 83 -2.10 5.22 -6.16
C VAL A 83 -1.21 4.08 -6.64
N GLY A 84 -0.76 4.13 -7.90
CA GLY A 84 0.28 3.22 -8.37
C GLY A 84 -0.19 2.03 -9.18
N TYR A 85 -1.44 2.02 -9.64
CA TYR A 85 -1.95 0.91 -10.46
C TYR A 85 -2.01 1.34 -11.93
N ASN A 86 -1.19 0.71 -12.76
CA ASN A 86 -1.17 1.00 -14.19
C ASN A 86 -2.36 0.40 -14.93
N ASN A 87 -2.97 -0.64 -14.36
CA ASN A 87 -4.11 -1.33 -14.96
C ASN A 87 -5.37 -0.95 -14.19
N TYR A 88 -6.23 -0.16 -14.84
CA TYR A 88 -7.47 0.32 -14.24
C TYR A 88 -8.39 -0.81 -13.79
N ARG A 89 -8.53 -1.84 -14.63
CA ARG A 89 -9.40 -2.98 -14.32
C ARG A 89 -8.89 -3.72 -13.08
N TYR A 90 -7.58 -3.92 -13.00
CA TYR A 90 -6.97 -4.57 -11.85
C TYR A 90 -7.22 -3.76 -10.58
N PHE A 91 -7.09 -2.45 -10.67
CA PHE A 91 -7.39 -1.57 -9.53
C PHE A 91 -8.83 -1.74 -9.06
N CYS A 92 -9.78 -1.74 -9.98
CA CYS A 92 -11.20 -1.90 -9.63
C CYS A 92 -11.45 -3.24 -8.94
N ASP A 93 -10.84 -4.32 -9.44
CA ASP A 93 -10.98 -5.64 -8.86
C ASP A 93 -10.41 -5.70 -7.45
N ILE A 94 -9.21 -5.15 -7.25
CA ILE A 94 -8.55 -5.10 -5.95
C ILE A 94 -9.38 -4.26 -4.97
N PHE A 95 -9.84 -3.11 -5.41
CA PHE A 95 -10.65 -2.22 -4.57
C PHE A 95 -11.94 -2.93 -4.12
N LYS A 96 -12.65 -3.57 -5.06
CA LYS A 96 -13.88 -4.29 -4.73
C LYS A 96 -13.61 -5.44 -3.77
N LYS A 97 -12.54 -6.18 -3.99
CA LYS A 97 -12.17 -7.29 -3.11
C LYS A 97 -11.87 -6.79 -1.70
N HIS A 98 -11.22 -5.64 -1.59
CA HIS A 98 -10.81 -5.06 -0.32
C HIS A 98 -11.97 -4.39 0.41
N GLU A 99 -12.80 -3.63 -0.31
CA GLU A 99 -13.83 -2.80 0.29
C GLU A 99 -15.25 -3.37 0.17
N GLY A 100 -15.45 -4.40 -0.63
CA GLY A 100 -16.77 -4.98 -0.84
C GLY A 100 -17.63 -4.25 -1.86
N MET A 101 -17.11 -3.20 -2.48
CA MET A 101 -17.82 -2.45 -3.51
C MET A 101 -16.79 -1.87 -4.49
N THR A 102 -17.25 -1.52 -5.70
CA THR A 102 -16.37 -0.94 -6.72
C THR A 102 -16.01 0.50 -6.33
N PRO A 103 -14.91 1.05 -6.90
CA PRO A 103 -14.57 2.45 -6.66
C PRO A 103 -15.68 3.42 -7.05
N ASN A 104 -16.40 3.14 -8.14
CA ASN A 104 -17.54 3.96 -8.57
C ASN A 104 -18.66 3.93 -7.55
N GLU A 105 -18.98 2.75 -7.04
CA GLU A 105 -20.01 2.61 -6.00
C GLU A 105 -19.59 3.34 -4.72
N TYR A 106 -18.32 3.19 -4.34
CA TYR A 106 -17.80 3.86 -3.15
C TYR A 106 -17.90 5.37 -3.29
N LYS A 107 -17.46 5.91 -4.42
CA LYS A 107 -17.51 7.35 -4.69
C LYS A 107 -18.96 7.85 -4.67
N GLY A 108 -19.88 7.11 -5.29
CA GLY A 108 -21.29 7.46 -5.29
C GLY A 108 -21.89 7.49 -3.89
N ASN A 109 -21.55 6.49 -3.06
CA ASN A 109 -22.05 6.42 -1.70
C ASN A 109 -21.53 7.57 -0.83
N VAL A 110 -20.26 7.91 -0.96
CA VAL A 110 -19.65 9.01 -0.21
C VAL A 110 -20.33 10.33 -0.55
N TRP A 111 -20.54 10.60 -1.84
CA TRP A 111 -21.17 11.86 -2.26
C TRP A 111 -22.66 11.90 -1.99
N LYS A 112 -23.32 10.74 -1.91
CA LYS A 112 -24.75 10.69 -1.55
C LYS A 112 -24.97 10.92 -0.06
N ALA A 113 -23.99 10.62 0.77
CA ALA A 113 -24.10 10.76 2.21
C ALA A 113 -24.21 12.23 2.65
N GLU A 114 -23.92 13.13 1.75
CA GLU A 114 -24.10 14.56 1.98
C GLU A 114 -25.50 15.00 1.58
#